data_7e60199a3de71930feb0b5f67b3f1ce4
#
_entry.id   7e60199a3de71930feb0b5f67b3f1ce4
#
_cell.length_a   1.000
_cell.length_b   1.000
_cell.length_c   1.000
_cell.angle_alpha   90.00
_cell.angle_beta   90.00
_cell.angle_gamma   90.00
#
_symmetry.space_group_name_H-M   'P 1'
#
loop_
_entity.id
_entity.type
_entity.pdbx_description
1 polymer ?
#
loop_
_entity_poly.entity_id
_entity_poly.type
_entity_poly.pdbx_seq_one_letter_code
_entity_poly.pdbx_strand_id
1 'polypeptide(L)'
;MVELKIGDRPKEKELKKISKADMSRIMNTIMDSVEEARSCGQDEYARDAENAFANFERISSWTKIQREKVLMVYFMKHVDGIMSWIDGNESQREDVTGRITDAVTYLCLLYGMVESKR
;
A
#
# COMPACT_ATOMS: atom_id res chain seq x y z
N MET A 1 26.39 -7.05 -3.57
CA MET A 1 25.08 -6.85 -3.93
C MET A 1 24.64 -7.86 -4.93
N VAL A 2 23.51 -8.19 -4.80
CA VAL A 2 23.00 -9.07 -5.72
C VAL A 2 23.02 -8.40 -7.04
N GLU A 3 23.53 -9.11 -7.96
CA GLU A 3 23.33 -8.77 -9.28
C GLU A 3 21.94 -8.34 -9.38
N LEU A 4 21.74 -7.19 -9.72
CA LEU A 4 20.45 -6.73 -9.87
C LEU A 4 19.70 -7.71 -10.62
N LYS A 5 18.67 -8.09 -10.21
CA LYS A 5 17.93 -9.08 -10.93
C LYS A 5 17.30 -8.52 -12.20
N ILE A 6 17.91 -7.49 -12.74
CA ILE A 6 17.47 -6.98 -14.04
C ILE A 6 17.42 -8.09 -15.06
N GLY A 7 18.39 -9.00 -15.01
CA GLY A 7 18.39 -10.14 -15.90
C GLY A 7 17.26 -11.10 -15.70
N ASP A 8 16.63 -11.09 -14.52
CA ASP A 8 15.54 -11.98 -14.21
C ASP A 8 14.19 -11.38 -14.56
N ARG A 9 14.16 -10.13 -14.98
CA ARG A 9 12.93 -9.48 -15.40
C ARG A 9 12.80 -9.57 -16.90
N PRO A 10 11.58 -9.60 -17.44
CA PRO A 10 11.39 -9.60 -18.88
C PRO A 10 12.07 -8.38 -19.48
N LYS A 11 12.72 -8.56 -20.60
CA LYS A 11 13.22 -7.44 -21.35
C LYS A 11 12.03 -6.69 -21.91
N GLU A 12 12.22 -5.42 -22.23
CA GLU A 12 11.13 -4.61 -22.72
C GLU A 12 10.39 -5.27 -23.89
N LYS A 13 11.12 -5.88 -24.81
CA LYS A 13 10.50 -6.56 -25.95
C LYS A 13 9.73 -7.81 -25.55
N GLU A 14 9.92 -8.30 -24.32
CA GLU A 14 9.22 -9.48 -23.80
C GLU A 14 8.03 -9.11 -22.95
N LEU A 15 7.84 -7.83 -22.69
CA LEU A 15 6.73 -7.40 -21.86
C LEU A 15 5.43 -7.58 -22.63
N LYS A 16 4.44 -8.12 -21.94
CA LYS A 16 3.13 -8.24 -22.57
C LYS A 16 2.39 -6.92 -22.49
N LYS A 17 1.55 -6.70 -23.49
CA LYS A 17 0.71 -5.51 -23.51
C LYS A 17 -0.50 -5.73 -22.63
N ILE A 18 -0.90 -4.69 -21.93
CA ILE A 18 -2.10 -4.70 -21.10
C ILE A 18 -3.12 -3.82 -21.81
N SER A 19 -4.23 -4.41 -22.23
CA SER A 19 -5.27 -3.65 -22.91
C SER A 19 -6.06 -2.80 -21.90
N LYS A 20 -6.86 -1.87 -22.42
CA LYS A 20 -7.74 -1.08 -21.57
C LYS A 20 -8.68 -2.00 -20.76
N ALA A 21 -9.22 -3.05 -21.39
CA ALA A 21 -10.09 -4.00 -20.70
C ALA A 21 -9.33 -4.78 -19.63
N ASP A 22 -8.10 -5.20 -19.93
CA ASP A 22 -7.26 -5.88 -18.95
C ASP A 22 -6.96 -4.96 -17.76
N MET A 23 -6.69 -3.69 -18.03
CA MET A 23 -6.41 -2.74 -16.95
C MET A 23 -7.63 -2.55 -16.06
N SER A 24 -8.84 -2.55 -16.61
CA SER A 24 -10.06 -2.46 -15.81
C SER A 24 -10.20 -3.68 -14.89
N ARG A 25 -9.90 -4.87 -15.39
CA ARG A 25 -9.93 -6.09 -14.57
C ARG A 25 -8.88 -6.01 -13.45
N ILE A 26 -7.69 -5.51 -13.78
CA ILE A 26 -6.62 -5.33 -12.79
C ILE A 26 -7.08 -4.37 -11.69
N MET A 27 -7.71 -3.26 -12.07
CA MET A 27 -8.21 -2.29 -11.09
C MET A 27 -9.24 -2.91 -10.16
N ASN A 28 -10.14 -3.75 -10.70
CA ASN A 28 -11.12 -4.44 -9.88
C ASN A 28 -10.43 -5.39 -8.90
N THR A 29 -9.40 -6.09 -9.35
CA THR A 29 -8.61 -6.98 -8.47
C THR A 29 -7.94 -6.18 -7.35
N ILE A 30 -7.39 -5.01 -7.68
CA ILE A 30 -6.76 -4.14 -6.69
C ILE A 30 -7.80 -3.70 -5.66
N MET A 31 -8.97 -3.28 -6.11
CA MET A 31 -10.00 -2.79 -5.18
C MET A 31 -10.50 -3.91 -4.25
N ASP A 32 -10.64 -5.13 -4.75
CA ASP A 32 -11.02 -6.27 -3.91
C ASP A 32 -9.96 -6.50 -2.83
N SER A 33 -8.69 -6.42 -3.21
CA SER A 33 -7.58 -6.59 -2.28
C SER A 33 -7.55 -5.47 -1.23
N VAL A 34 -7.84 -4.24 -1.65
CA VAL A 34 -7.89 -3.09 -0.76
C VAL A 34 -9.02 -3.26 0.26
N GLU A 35 -10.19 -3.71 -0.19
CA GLU A 35 -11.32 -3.94 0.72
C GLU A 35 -10.99 -5.01 1.75
N GLU A 36 -10.34 -6.09 1.32
CA GLU A 36 -9.92 -7.14 2.23
C GLU A 36 -8.91 -6.62 3.24
N ALA A 37 -7.90 -5.87 2.78
CA ALA A 37 -6.89 -5.29 3.66
C ALA A 37 -7.53 -4.35 4.67
N ARG A 38 -8.54 -3.57 4.25
CA ARG A 38 -9.24 -2.67 5.15
C ARG A 38 -10.02 -3.43 6.22
N SER A 39 -10.72 -4.48 5.82
CA SER A 39 -11.49 -5.28 6.77
C SER A 39 -10.57 -5.91 7.81
N CYS A 40 -9.48 -6.54 7.37
CA CYS A 40 -8.52 -7.14 8.28
C CYS A 40 -7.85 -6.10 9.18
N GLY A 41 -7.49 -4.95 8.61
CA GLY A 41 -6.85 -3.87 9.36
C GLY A 41 -7.78 -3.25 10.40
N GLN A 42 -9.09 -3.20 10.10
CA GLN A 42 -10.06 -2.68 11.05
C GLN A 42 -10.09 -3.56 12.31
N ASP A 43 -10.05 -4.86 12.12
CA ASP A 43 -10.10 -5.80 13.23
C ASP A 43 -8.77 -5.88 13.97
N GLU A 44 -7.67 -5.99 13.23
CA GLU A 44 -6.35 -6.23 13.81
C GLU A 44 -5.71 -4.98 14.39
N TYR A 45 -5.78 -3.86 13.67
CA TYR A 45 -5.03 -2.65 14.02
C TYR A 45 -5.89 -1.59 14.67
N ALA A 46 -7.00 -1.21 14.03
CA ALA A 46 -7.88 -0.19 14.61
C ALA A 46 -8.53 -0.70 15.88
N ARG A 47 -9.03 -1.91 15.84
CA ARG A 47 -9.67 -2.58 17.00
C ARG A 47 -10.83 -1.80 17.59
N ASP A 48 -11.54 -1.07 16.72
CA ASP A 48 -12.68 -0.26 17.10
C ASP A 48 -13.54 -0.12 15.85
N ALA A 49 -14.67 -0.78 15.83
CA ALA A 49 -15.53 -0.82 14.65
C ALA A 49 -16.09 0.57 14.28
N GLU A 50 -16.10 1.49 15.25
CA GLU A 50 -16.65 2.83 15.04
C GLU A 50 -15.60 3.86 14.64
N ASN A 51 -14.33 3.47 14.56
CA ASN A 51 -13.26 4.41 14.24
C ASN A 51 -12.18 3.73 13.39
N ALA A 52 -12.21 3.99 12.09
CA ALA A 52 -11.26 3.44 11.14
C ALA A 52 -9.82 3.91 11.40
N PHE A 53 -9.65 5.00 12.13
CA PHE A 53 -8.34 5.64 12.32
C PHE A 53 -7.77 5.43 13.73
N ALA A 54 -8.40 4.57 14.52
CA ALA A 54 -8.08 4.44 15.93
C ALA A 54 -6.60 4.12 16.18
N ASN A 55 -5.98 3.26 15.38
CA ASN A 55 -4.59 2.91 15.57
C ASN A 55 -3.65 4.11 15.28
N PHE A 56 -3.96 4.90 14.26
CA PHE A 56 -3.16 6.09 13.95
C PHE A 56 -3.30 7.13 15.06
N GLU A 57 -4.47 7.25 15.65
CA GLU A 57 -4.72 8.18 16.74
C GLU A 57 -4.01 7.74 18.02
N ARG A 58 -3.96 6.42 18.29
CA ARG A 58 -3.19 5.91 19.44
C ARG A 58 -1.72 6.26 19.30
N ILE A 59 -1.15 6.03 18.11
CA ILE A 59 0.25 6.31 17.85
C ILE A 59 0.50 7.82 17.90
N SER A 60 -0.43 8.61 17.35
CA SER A 60 -0.38 10.07 17.44
C SER A 60 -0.30 10.54 18.89
N SER A 61 -1.12 9.93 19.74
CA SER A 61 -1.14 10.24 21.18
C SER A 61 0.21 9.94 21.84
N TRP A 62 0.81 8.79 21.49
CA TRP A 62 2.07 8.37 22.09
C TRP A 62 3.26 9.20 21.61
N THR A 63 3.26 9.57 20.32
CA THR A 63 4.40 10.19 19.67
C THR A 63 4.29 11.70 19.59
N LYS A 64 3.10 12.25 19.82
CA LYS A 64 2.81 13.68 19.63
C LYS A 64 2.98 14.11 18.17
N ILE A 65 2.79 13.17 17.24
CA ILE A 65 2.84 13.42 15.82
C ILE A 65 1.41 13.39 15.29
N GLN A 66 1.04 14.34 14.45
CA GLN A 66 -0.28 14.41 13.85
C GLN A 66 -0.65 13.07 13.19
N ARG A 67 -1.89 12.62 13.38
CA ARG A 67 -2.28 11.27 12.88
C ARG A 67 -2.09 11.10 11.38
N GLU A 68 -2.30 12.15 10.59
CA GLU A 68 -2.07 12.08 9.14
C GLU A 68 -0.59 11.85 8.84
N LYS A 69 0.30 12.42 9.63
CA LYS A 69 1.74 12.18 9.46
C LYS A 69 2.14 10.78 9.91
N VAL A 70 1.50 10.25 10.93
CA VAL A 70 1.71 8.85 11.32
C VAL A 70 1.35 7.93 10.16
N LEU A 71 0.20 8.16 9.54
CA LEU A 71 -0.22 7.39 8.37
C LEU A 71 0.81 7.51 7.25
N MET A 72 1.31 8.70 7.01
CA MET A 72 2.29 8.92 5.94
C MET A 72 3.61 8.18 6.18
N VAL A 73 4.01 8.01 7.44
CA VAL A 73 5.20 7.21 7.74
C VAL A 73 5.01 5.76 7.27
N TYR A 74 3.85 5.17 7.56
CA TYR A 74 3.56 3.81 7.11
C TYR A 74 3.46 3.74 5.58
N PHE A 75 2.81 4.73 4.98
CA PHE A 75 2.70 4.82 3.53
C PHE A 75 4.10 4.86 2.89
N MET A 76 4.98 5.70 3.40
CA MET A 76 6.33 5.86 2.84
C MET A 76 7.16 4.60 2.97
N LYS A 77 6.93 3.80 4.01
CA LYS A 77 7.59 2.52 4.13
C LYS A 77 7.26 1.62 2.93
N HIS A 78 6.00 1.61 2.51
CA HIS A 78 5.60 0.82 1.36
C HIS A 78 6.14 1.41 0.06
N VAL A 79 6.14 2.73 -0.06
CA VAL A 79 6.75 3.41 -1.22
C VAL A 79 8.23 3.05 -1.33
N ASP A 80 8.95 3.06 -0.21
CA ASP A 80 10.37 2.68 -0.20
C ASP A 80 10.55 1.24 -0.69
N GLY A 81 9.71 0.31 -0.24
CA GLY A 81 9.76 -1.07 -0.71
C GLY A 81 9.46 -1.20 -2.20
N ILE A 82 8.51 -0.40 -2.70
CA ILE A 82 8.18 -0.39 -4.13
C ILE A 82 9.37 0.14 -4.94
N MET A 83 9.99 1.22 -4.48
CA MET A 83 11.17 1.78 -5.15
C MET A 83 12.33 0.79 -5.16
N SER A 84 12.52 0.07 -4.07
CA SER A 84 13.54 -0.98 -4.01
C SER A 84 13.30 -2.05 -5.08
N TRP A 85 12.05 -2.45 -5.27
CA TRP A 85 11.71 -3.42 -6.31
C TRP A 85 11.96 -2.85 -7.71
N ILE A 86 11.58 -1.59 -7.94
CA ILE A 86 11.81 -0.92 -9.23
C ILE A 86 13.31 -0.87 -9.54
N ASP A 87 14.13 -0.66 -8.51
CA ASP A 87 15.58 -0.59 -8.66
C ASP A 87 16.23 -1.95 -8.88
N GLY A 88 15.43 -3.01 -8.92
CA GLY A 88 15.95 -4.33 -9.26
C GLY A 88 16.14 -5.27 -8.09
N ASN A 89 15.78 -4.87 -6.88
CA ASN A 89 15.88 -5.76 -5.73
C ASN A 89 14.70 -6.72 -5.69
N GLU A 90 15.00 -7.99 -5.90
CA GLU A 90 13.97 -9.03 -5.88
C GLU A 90 13.80 -9.66 -4.50
N SER A 91 14.67 -9.30 -3.57
CA SER A 91 14.69 -9.88 -2.24
C SER A 91 13.65 -9.23 -1.34
N GLN A 92 12.38 -9.49 -1.60
CA GLN A 92 11.27 -8.92 -0.85
C GLN A 92 10.58 -10.04 -0.07
N ARG A 93 10.20 -9.75 1.16
CA ARG A 93 9.46 -10.73 1.96
C ARG A 93 8.05 -10.93 1.43
N GLU A 94 7.49 -9.89 0.83
CA GLU A 94 6.18 -9.99 0.24
C GLU A 94 6.24 -9.50 -1.20
N ASP A 95 5.29 -9.92 -1.99
CA ASP A 95 5.22 -9.53 -3.38
C ASP A 95 4.99 -8.03 -3.50
N VAL A 96 5.58 -7.41 -4.52
CA VAL A 96 5.46 -5.97 -4.72
C VAL A 96 4.00 -5.53 -4.92
N THR A 97 3.16 -6.40 -5.48
CA THR A 97 1.74 -6.07 -5.64
C THR A 97 1.05 -5.93 -4.29
N GLY A 98 1.49 -6.68 -3.28
CA GLY A 98 0.98 -6.52 -1.92
C GLY A 98 1.36 -5.17 -1.34
N ARG A 99 2.59 -4.71 -1.58
CA ARG A 99 3.03 -3.38 -1.14
C ARG A 99 2.24 -2.28 -1.82
N ILE A 100 1.93 -2.45 -3.11
CA ILE A 100 1.12 -1.48 -3.85
C ILE A 100 -0.30 -1.44 -3.28
N THR A 101 -0.88 -2.61 -3.02
CA THR A 101 -2.22 -2.70 -2.41
C THR A 101 -2.24 -1.98 -1.06
N ASP A 102 -1.23 -2.19 -0.24
CA ASP A 102 -1.14 -1.52 1.07
C ASP A 102 -1.03 -0.01 0.90
N ALA A 103 -0.22 0.45 -0.07
CA ALA A 103 -0.08 1.88 -0.34
C ALA A 103 -1.42 2.49 -0.75
N VAL A 104 -2.18 1.81 -1.62
CA VAL A 104 -3.51 2.26 -2.02
C VAL A 104 -4.45 2.31 -0.80
N THR A 105 -4.38 1.29 0.06
CA THR A 105 -5.20 1.22 1.27
C THR A 105 -4.92 2.44 2.17
N TYR A 106 -3.65 2.80 2.36
CA TYR A 106 -3.30 3.97 3.16
C TYR A 106 -3.82 5.26 2.53
N LEU A 107 -3.80 5.38 1.21
CA LEU A 107 -4.34 6.56 0.54
C LEU A 107 -5.85 6.63 0.71
N CYS A 108 -6.55 5.51 0.69
CA CYS A 108 -7.99 5.47 0.98
C CYS A 108 -8.27 5.96 2.41
N LEU A 109 -7.46 5.51 3.36
CA LEU A 109 -7.60 5.95 4.75
C LEU A 109 -7.34 7.45 4.89
N LEU A 110 -6.31 7.95 4.20
CA LEU A 110 -6.00 9.38 4.23
C LEU A 110 -7.16 10.19 3.64
N TYR A 111 -7.75 9.69 2.56
CA TYR A 111 -8.93 10.34 1.98
C TYR A 111 -10.04 10.44 3.03
N GLY A 112 -10.28 9.35 3.77
CA GLY A 112 -11.26 9.34 4.87
C GLY A 112 -10.92 10.37 5.95
N MET A 113 -9.65 10.50 6.30
CA MET A 113 -9.23 11.50 7.29
C MET A 113 -9.52 12.92 6.80
N VAL A 114 -9.30 13.18 5.51
CA VAL A 114 -9.63 14.48 4.91
C VAL A 114 -11.13 14.72 4.98
N GLU A 115 -11.94 13.72 4.62
CA GLU A 115 -13.40 13.84 4.69
C GLU A 115 -13.88 14.12 6.11
N SER A 116 -13.22 13.57 7.11
CA SER A 116 -13.61 13.75 8.51
C SER A 116 -13.44 15.21 8.98
N LYS A 117 -12.74 16.02 8.20
CA LYS A 117 -12.53 17.44 8.53
C LYS A 117 -13.50 18.37 7.81
N ARG A 118 -14.38 17.84 6.99
CA ARG A 118 -15.32 18.63 6.21
C ARG A 118 -16.70 18.75 6.82
#